data_f08ddcc0560079664155886d0422c9f5
#
_entry.id   f08ddcc0560079664155886d0422c9f5
#
_cell.length_a   1.000
_cell.length_b   1.000
_cell.length_c   1.000
_cell.angle_alpha   90.00
_cell.angle_beta   90.00
_cell.angle_gamma   90.00
#
_symmetry.space_group_name_H-M   'P 1'
#
loop_
_entity.id
_entity.type
_entity.pdbx_description
1 polymer ?
#
loop_
_entity_poly.entity_id
_entity_poly.type
_entity_poly.pdbx_seq_one_letter_code
_entity_poly.pdbx_strand_id
1 'polypeptide(L)'
;NSVNKIQMDQLYSFEPEEEATPEGMLESQEMRELFNLAIDELPEKCRLIFLMIREEGLSTKEVAKILSIQESTVRVQMKIAVEKLIKRLKSDFPDISFVFILISIFQ
;
A
#
# COMPACT_ATOMS: atom_id res chain seq x y z
N ASN A 1 0.68 18.81 0.04
CA ASN A 1 1.16 20.11 0.37
C ASN A 1 0.49 20.61 1.63
N SER A 2 0.99 21.72 2.17
CA SER A 2 0.57 22.14 3.51
C SER A 2 -0.89 22.55 3.56
N VAL A 3 -1.41 23.13 2.50
CA VAL A 3 -2.82 23.55 2.49
C VAL A 3 -3.74 22.35 2.57
N ASN A 4 -3.48 21.39 1.74
CA ASN A 4 -4.28 20.16 1.76
C ASN A 4 -4.14 19.44 3.08
N LYS A 5 -2.95 19.47 3.62
CA LYS A 5 -2.71 18.82 4.90
C LYS A 5 -3.53 19.47 6.01
N ILE A 6 -3.61 20.81 5.99
CA ILE A 6 -4.39 21.50 7.00
C ILE A 6 -5.86 21.11 6.89
N GLN A 7 -6.38 21.05 5.68
CA GLN A 7 -7.77 20.69 5.50
C GLN A 7 -8.02 19.26 5.97
N MET A 8 -7.13 18.37 5.68
CA MET A 8 -7.28 16.99 6.12
C MET A 8 -7.17 16.89 7.63
N ASP A 9 -6.30 17.67 8.21
CA ASP A 9 -6.19 17.67 9.66
C ASP A 9 -7.49 18.13 10.30
N GLN A 10 -8.13 19.12 9.71
CA GLN A 10 -9.41 19.57 10.22
C GLN A 10 -10.48 18.49 10.12
N LEU A 11 -10.48 17.78 9.02
CA LEU A 11 -11.42 16.68 8.86
C LEU A 11 -11.18 15.61 9.92
N TYR A 12 -9.93 15.28 10.12
CA TYR A 12 -9.58 14.24 11.08
C TYR A 12 -9.88 14.65 12.49
N SER A 13 -9.75 15.94 12.77
CA SER A 13 -10.00 16.41 14.13
C SER A 13 -11.46 16.27 14.52
N PHE A 14 -12.34 16.12 13.55
CA PHE A 14 -13.75 15.89 13.84
C PHE A 14 -14.05 14.44 14.15
N GLU A 15 -13.10 13.57 13.90
CA GLU A 15 -13.31 12.14 14.09
C GLU A 15 -12.85 11.74 15.46
N PRO A 16 -13.76 11.34 16.32
CA PRO A 16 -13.34 10.92 17.64
C PRO A 16 -12.56 9.62 17.62
N GLU A 17 -12.80 8.77 16.66
CA GLU A 17 -12.09 7.51 16.56
C GLU A 17 -10.96 7.65 15.57
N GLU A 18 -9.77 7.65 16.07
CA GLU A 18 -8.61 7.80 15.24
C GLU A 18 -8.42 6.60 14.33
N GLU A 19 -8.84 5.45 14.77
CA GLU A 19 -8.71 4.25 13.95
C GLU A 19 -9.60 4.31 12.73
N ALA A 20 -10.55 5.24 12.69
CA ALA A 20 -11.39 5.40 11.51
C ALA A 20 -10.68 6.14 10.39
N THR A 21 -9.54 6.75 10.67
CA THR A 21 -8.79 7.48 9.65
C THR A 21 -7.74 6.56 9.03
N PRO A 22 -7.37 6.83 7.77
CA PRO A 22 -6.31 6.01 7.16
C PRO A 22 -5.01 6.05 7.93
N GLU A 23 -4.67 7.21 8.47
CA GLU A 23 -3.42 7.33 9.20
C GLU A 23 -3.44 6.54 10.49
N GLY A 24 -4.56 6.57 11.20
CA GLY A 24 -4.69 5.79 12.39
C GLY A 24 -4.59 4.30 12.13
N MET A 25 -5.18 3.86 11.03
CA MET A 25 -5.11 2.45 10.67
C MET A 25 -3.69 2.05 10.29
N LEU A 26 -2.98 2.93 9.57
CA LEU A 26 -1.61 2.63 9.18
C LEU A 26 -0.67 2.54 10.36
N GLU A 27 -0.96 3.28 11.42
CA GLU A 27 -0.11 3.27 12.59
C GLU A 27 -0.46 2.17 13.56
N SER A 28 -1.57 1.50 13.35
CA SER A 28 -1.93 0.38 14.20
C SER A 28 -0.94 -0.74 13.98
N GLN A 29 -0.45 -1.31 15.08
CA GLN A 29 0.52 -2.39 14.97
C GLN A 29 -0.09 -3.61 14.31
N GLU A 30 -1.33 -3.89 14.61
CA GLU A 30 -2.02 -5.03 14.03
C GLU A 30 -2.11 -4.88 12.51
N MET A 31 -2.45 -3.70 12.05
CA MET A 31 -2.54 -3.46 10.62
C MET A 31 -1.19 -3.61 9.95
N ARG A 32 -0.15 -3.07 10.58
CA ARG A 32 1.19 -3.18 10.01
C ARG A 32 1.64 -4.63 9.93
N GLU A 33 1.35 -5.39 10.97
CA GLU A 33 1.72 -6.80 10.98
C GLU A 33 0.98 -7.57 9.91
N LEU A 34 -0.31 -7.28 9.76
CA LEU A 34 -1.09 -7.94 8.72
C LEU A 34 -0.59 -7.56 7.34
N PHE A 35 -0.26 -6.29 7.17
CA PHE A 35 0.25 -5.81 5.90
C PHE A 35 1.55 -6.53 5.53
N ASN A 36 2.44 -6.66 6.51
CA ASN A 36 3.70 -7.36 6.29
C ASN A 36 3.48 -8.84 5.97
N LEU A 37 2.54 -9.46 6.65
CA LEU A 37 2.22 -10.85 6.34
C LEU A 37 1.67 -10.98 4.93
N ALA A 38 0.82 -10.04 4.54
CA ALA A 38 0.25 -10.08 3.21
C ALA A 38 1.34 -9.93 2.15
N ILE A 39 2.32 -9.07 2.40
CA ILE A 39 3.43 -8.92 1.48
C ILE A 39 4.21 -10.22 1.38
N ASP A 40 4.45 -10.87 2.52
CA ASP A 40 5.20 -12.12 2.53
C ASP A 40 4.49 -13.23 1.77
N GLU A 41 3.18 -13.13 1.63
CA GLU A 41 2.41 -14.13 0.92
C GLU A 41 2.41 -13.91 -0.60
N LEU A 42 2.94 -12.80 -1.06
CA LEU A 42 3.01 -12.56 -2.50
C LEU A 42 3.95 -13.53 -3.18
N PRO A 43 3.68 -13.90 -4.43
CA PRO A 43 4.65 -14.68 -5.20
C PRO A 43 5.99 -13.97 -5.24
N GLU A 44 7.04 -14.71 -5.33
CA GLU A 44 8.39 -14.20 -5.14
C GLU A 44 8.71 -13.01 -6.05
N LYS A 45 8.44 -13.15 -7.34
CA LYS A 45 8.76 -12.09 -8.28
C LYS A 45 7.91 -10.86 -8.04
N CYS A 46 6.65 -11.09 -7.78
CA CYS A 46 5.70 -10.03 -7.49
C CYS A 46 6.12 -9.27 -6.25
N ARG A 47 6.50 -10.00 -5.21
CA ARG A 47 6.95 -9.40 -3.95
C ARG A 47 8.20 -8.57 -4.15
N LEU A 48 9.16 -9.11 -4.89
CA LEU A 48 10.40 -8.40 -5.14
C LEU A 48 10.14 -7.06 -5.83
N ILE A 49 9.33 -7.08 -6.86
CA ILE A 49 9.05 -5.87 -7.61
C ILE A 49 8.29 -4.87 -6.73
N PHE A 50 7.32 -5.36 -5.97
CA PHE A 50 6.56 -4.51 -5.08
C PHE A 50 7.48 -3.81 -4.07
N LEU A 51 8.39 -4.56 -3.47
CA LEU A 51 9.29 -3.98 -2.47
C LEU A 51 10.30 -3.02 -3.08
N MET A 52 10.76 -3.29 -4.29
CA MET A 52 11.67 -2.37 -4.94
C MET A 52 11.03 -1.02 -5.18
N ILE A 53 9.77 -1.02 -5.54
CA ILE A 53 9.07 0.24 -5.81
C ILE A 53 8.67 0.92 -4.52
N ARG A 54 8.12 0.17 -3.58
CA ARG A 54 7.58 0.77 -2.37
C ARG A 54 8.65 1.11 -1.33
N GLU A 55 9.58 0.19 -1.10
CA GLU A 55 10.56 0.39 -0.04
C GLU A 55 11.79 1.14 -0.53
N GLU A 56 12.22 0.85 -1.74
CA GLU A 56 13.42 1.48 -2.26
C GLU A 56 13.12 2.69 -3.11
N GLY A 57 11.85 2.95 -3.40
CA GLY A 57 11.47 4.14 -4.13
C GLY A 57 11.86 4.13 -5.59
N LEU A 58 12.09 2.97 -6.17
CA LEU A 58 12.48 2.88 -7.56
C LEU A 58 11.28 3.06 -8.47
N SER A 59 11.52 3.62 -9.64
CA SER A 59 10.47 3.75 -10.64
C SER A 59 10.30 2.43 -11.37
N THR A 60 9.17 2.29 -12.08
CA THR A 60 8.96 1.10 -12.89
C THR A 60 10.05 0.95 -13.93
N LYS A 61 10.53 2.05 -14.45
CA LYS A 61 11.59 2.02 -15.44
C LYS A 61 12.88 1.50 -14.84
N GLU A 62 13.20 1.97 -13.63
CA GLU A 62 14.41 1.52 -12.96
C GLU A 62 14.34 0.06 -12.60
N VAL A 63 13.20 -0.40 -12.12
CA VAL A 63 13.02 -1.81 -11.79
C VAL A 63 13.19 -2.67 -13.04
N ALA A 64 12.57 -2.24 -14.13
CA ALA A 64 12.66 -2.99 -15.38
C ALA A 64 14.11 -3.14 -15.82
N LYS A 65 14.87 -2.07 -15.67
CA LYS A 65 16.28 -2.09 -16.07
C LYS A 65 17.09 -3.01 -15.18
N ILE A 66 16.87 -2.92 -13.87
CA ILE A 66 17.62 -3.74 -12.93
C ILE A 66 17.34 -5.22 -13.14
N LEU A 67 16.08 -5.56 -13.38
CA LEU A 67 15.68 -6.95 -13.51
C LEU A 67 15.74 -7.46 -14.93
N SER A 68 16.09 -6.60 -15.88
CA SER A 68 16.18 -6.96 -17.29
C SER A 68 14.86 -7.49 -17.83
N ILE A 69 13.79 -6.80 -17.49
CA ILE A 69 12.46 -7.12 -17.99
C ILE A 69 11.84 -5.85 -18.56
N GLN A 70 10.68 -5.98 -19.17
CA GLN A 70 10.01 -4.84 -19.76
C GLN A 70 9.24 -4.08 -18.71
N GLU A 71 9.08 -2.78 -18.91
CA GLU A 71 8.30 -1.95 -18.00
C GLU A 71 6.89 -2.45 -17.87
N SER A 72 6.30 -2.91 -18.99
CA SER A 72 4.95 -3.43 -18.93
C SER A 72 4.85 -4.63 -17.99
N THR A 73 5.90 -5.45 -17.97
CA THR A 73 5.93 -6.58 -17.05
C THR A 73 5.96 -6.10 -15.61
N VAL A 74 6.72 -5.04 -15.32
CA VAL A 74 6.77 -4.49 -13.98
C VAL A 74 5.38 -4.00 -13.57
N ARG A 75 4.70 -3.30 -14.46
CA ARG A 75 3.36 -2.79 -14.15
C ARG A 75 2.37 -3.91 -13.91
N VAL A 76 2.45 -4.99 -14.68
CA VAL A 76 1.57 -6.14 -14.48
C VAL A 76 1.82 -6.77 -13.12
N GLN A 77 3.08 -6.93 -12.74
CA GLN A 77 3.41 -7.51 -11.45
C GLN A 77 2.93 -6.63 -10.30
N MET A 78 3.05 -5.31 -10.46
CA MET A 78 2.54 -4.39 -9.46
C MET A 78 1.03 -4.48 -9.31
N LYS A 79 0.35 -4.61 -10.43
CA LYS A 79 -1.10 -4.76 -10.39
C LYS A 79 -1.49 -6.03 -9.64
N ILE A 80 -0.80 -7.12 -9.93
CA ILE A 80 -1.05 -8.37 -9.24
C ILE A 80 -0.80 -8.22 -7.75
N ALA A 81 0.30 -7.57 -7.39
CA ALA A 81 0.62 -7.36 -5.98
C ALA A 81 -0.47 -6.58 -5.27
N VAL A 82 -0.88 -5.47 -5.86
CA VAL A 82 -1.89 -4.61 -5.25
C VAL A 82 -3.21 -5.37 -5.10
N GLU A 83 -3.60 -6.11 -6.12
CA GLU A 83 -4.85 -6.86 -6.05
C GLU A 83 -4.81 -7.93 -4.96
N LYS A 84 -3.70 -8.61 -4.84
CA LYS A 84 -3.58 -9.65 -3.80
C LYS A 84 -3.56 -9.05 -2.41
N LEU A 85 -2.88 -7.91 -2.26
CA LEU A 85 -2.84 -7.23 -0.97
C LEU A 85 -4.21 -6.72 -0.56
N ILE A 86 -4.93 -6.13 -1.51
CA ILE A 86 -6.28 -5.65 -1.22
C ILE A 86 -7.18 -6.81 -0.80
N LYS A 87 -7.10 -7.91 -1.52
CA LYS A 87 -7.93 -9.06 -1.21
C LYS A 87 -7.64 -9.60 0.17
N ARG A 88 -6.36 -9.70 0.51
CA ARG A 88 -5.96 -10.23 1.80
C ARG A 88 -6.40 -9.32 2.94
N LEU A 89 -6.20 -8.02 2.78
CA LEU A 89 -6.57 -7.07 3.82
C LEU A 89 -8.08 -6.98 3.99
N LYS A 90 -8.82 -7.05 2.91
CA LYS A 90 -10.28 -7.01 3.00
C LYS A 90 -10.84 -8.27 3.64
N SER A 91 -10.14 -9.38 3.51
CA SER A 91 -10.57 -10.61 4.15
C SER A 91 -10.55 -10.48 5.67
N ASP A 92 -9.52 -9.83 6.20
CA ASP A 92 -9.37 -9.66 7.64
C ASP A 92 -10.06 -8.42 8.16
N PHE A 93 -10.23 -7.42 7.31
CA PHE A 93 -10.89 -6.17 7.68
C PHE A 93 -11.94 -5.84 6.64
N PRO A 94 -13.09 -6.52 6.69
CA PRO A 94 -14.10 -6.34 5.63
C PRO A 94 -14.61 -4.92 5.51
N ASP A 95 -14.54 -4.15 6.59
CA ASP A 95 -15.05 -2.78 6.57
C ASP A 95 -14.04 -1.78 6.06
N ILE A 96 -12.82 -2.22 5.78
CA ILE A 96 -11.80 -1.30 5.33
C ILE A 96 -12.09 -0.84 3.92
N SER A 97 -11.87 0.45 3.69
CA SER A 97 -12.13 1.02 2.39
C SER A 97 -11.04 0.63 1.41
N PHE A 98 -11.46 0.40 0.17
CA PHE A 98 -10.55 0.18 -0.92
C PHE A 98 -9.53 1.32 -1.02
N VAL A 99 -10.00 2.53 -0.82
CA VAL A 99 -9.15 3.71 -0.90
C VAL A 99 -8.08 3.70 0.20
N PHE A 100 -8.46 3.27 1.39
CA PHE A 100 -7.51 3.18 2.50
C PHE A 100 -6.36 2.24 2.15
N ILE A 101 -6.68 1.12 1.54
CA ILE A 101 -5.66 0.16 1.17
C ILE A 101 -4.72 0.76 0.14
N LEU A 102 -5.27 1.44 -0.85
CA LEU A 102 -4.44 2.06 -1.87
C LEU A 102 -3.52 3.12 -1.30
N ILE A 103 -4.04 3.94 -0.40
CA ILE A 103 -3.22 4.94 0.26
C ILE A 103 -2.09 4.27 1.03
N SER A 104 -2.40 3.19 1.71
CA SER A 104 -1.42 2.44 2.47
C SER A 104 -0.29 1.92 1.58
N ILE A 105 -0.65 1.43 0.42
CA ILE A 105 0.32 0.83 -0.47
C ILE A 105 1.24 1.86 -1.11
N PHE A 106 0.69 3.03 -1.44
CA PHE A 106 1.43 4.01 -2.21
C PHE A 106 1.95 5.18 -1.39
N GLN A 107 2.00 5.03 -0.08
CA GLN A 107 2.67 6.03 0.73
C GLN A 107 4.14 5.68 0.99
#